data_9c2f146cf367df03bdfec9618dc87d6c
#
_entry.id   9c2f146cf367df03bdfec9618dc87d6c
#
_cell.length_a   1.000
_cell.length_b   1.000
_cell.length_c   1.000
_cell.angle_alpha   90.00
_cell.angle_beta   90.00
_cell.angle_gamma   90.00
#
_symmetry.space_group_name_H-M   'P 1'
#
loop_
_entity.id
_entity.type
_entity.pdbx_description
1 polymer ?
#
loop_
_entity_poly.entity_id
_entity_poly.type
_entity_poly.pdbx_seq_one_letter_code
_entity_poly.pdbx_strand_id
1 'polypeptide(L)'
;KLLQGSANLEFWETYKLPEIYQQLVAADNVLATILSKEASADSVATDNVEKIADAADANVSEADSLLAELGQDKKDTEANQSMEEFAKQHPLFALLQISQYNGQLSPGSTVGIAQAKDMEKISEYLNMKQVKEVLPRNLALKWGVKAIDDKEQFFELYALKVTNRDGSPALGGDVVTDANADFMQQAGRSEQMVNMVMNAEGSKAWA
;
A
#
# COMPACT_ATOMS: atom_id res chain seq x y z
N LYS A 1 -6.13 -10.12 31.63
CA LYS A 1 -6.62 -8.78 32.05
C LYS A 1 -6.14 -7.61 31.19
N LEU A 2 -5.27 -7.82 30.20
CA LEU A 2 -4.73 -6.75 29.33
C LEU A 2 -5.52 -6.54 28.04
N LEU A 3 -6.48 -7.39 27.69
CA LEU A 3 -7.33 -7.29 26.50
C LEU A 3 -8.73 -6.72 26.78
N GLN A 4 -8.99 -6.20 27.96
CA GLN A 4 -10.21 -5.46 28.31
C GLN A 4 -10.08 -3.94 28.11
N GLY A 5 -9.07 -3.48 27.41
CA GLY A 5 -9.06 -2.14 26.83
C GLY A 5 -10.04 -2.10 25.67
N SER A 6 -10.85 -1.08 25.59
CA SER A 6 -11.87 -0.82 24.57
C SER A 6 -11.29 -0.59 23.15
N ALA A 7 -10.49 -1.53 22.66
CA ALA A 7 -10.03 -1.54 21.26
C ALA A 7 -11.08 -2.26 20.43
N ASN A 8 -11.56 -1.62 19.38
CA ASN A 8 -12.43 -2.25 18.41
C ASN A 8 -11.58 -3.21 17.55
N LEU A 9 -11.84 -4.51 17.64
CA LEU A 9 -11.18 -5.51 16.82
C LEU A 9 -11.94 -5.66 15.51
N GLU A 10 -11.21 -5.55 14.41
CA GLU A 10 -11.77 -5.63 13.07
C GLU A 10 -10.93 -6.58 12.21
N PHE A 11 -11.59 -7.42 11.42
CA PHE A 11 -10.94 -8.31 10.47
C PHE A 11 -11.27 -7.84 9.06
N TRP A 12 -10.22 -7.54 8.30
CA TRP A 12 -10.31 -7.05 6.94
C TRP A 12 -9.71 -8.05 5.97
N GLU A 13 -10.39 -8.28 4.87
CA GLU A 13 -9.73 -8.90 3.73
C GLU A 13 -8.67 -7.95 3.15
N THR A 14 -7.62 -8.50 2.58
CA THR A 14 -6.54 -7.73 1.98
C THR A 14 -6.37 -8.06 0.51
N TYR A 15 -5.95 -7.08 -0.26
CA TYR A 15 -5.36 -7.32 -1.57
C TYR A 15 -3.93 -7.85 -1.41
N LYS A 16 -3.53 -8.75 -2.27
CA LYS A 16 -2.11 -9.07 -2.46
C LYS A 16 -1.49 -8.00 -3.35
N LEU A 17 -0.25 -7.63 -3.07
CA LEU A 17 0.44 -6.59 -3.86
C LEU A 17 0.42 -6.87 -5.37
N PRO A 18 0.66 -8.10 -5.89
CA PRO A 18 0.59 -8.36 -7.32
C PRO A 18 -0.79 -8.09 -7.95
N GLU A 19 -1.89 -8.16 -7.16
CA GLU A 19 -3.25 -7.92 -7.66
C GLU A 19 -3.53 -6.45 -7.95
N ILE A 20 -2.83 -5.54 -7.27
CA ILE A 20 -3.05 -4.08 -7.37
C ILE A 20 -1.85 -3.32 -7.94
N TYR A 21 -0.75 -4.01 -8.24
CA TYR A 21 0.48 -3.34 -8.67
C TYR A 21 0.30 -2.52 -9.95
N GLN A 22 -0.42 -3.05 -10.92
CA GLN A 22 -0.71 -2.35 -12.19
C GLN A 22 -1.51 -1.05 -11.95
N GLN A 23 -2.45 -1.08 -11.03
CA GLN A 23 -3.23 0.11 -10.65
C GLN A 23 -2.38 1.13 -9.89
N LEU A 24 -1.40 0.68 -9.10
CA LEU A 24 -0.45 1.59 -8.45
C LEU A 24 0.48 2.26 -9.48
N VAL A 25 0.93 1.53 -10.50
CA VAL A 25 1.71 2.11 -11.61
C VAL A 25 0.86 3.13 -12.39
N ALA A 26 -0.40 2.81 -12.67
CA ALA A 26 -1.31 3.76 -13.31
C ALA A 26 -1.55 5.01 -12.44
N ALA A 27 -1.67 4.84 -11.12
CA ALA A 27 -1.79 5.94 -10.17
C ALA A 27 -0.55 6.84 -10.16
N ASP A 28 0.64 6.25 -10.20
CA ASP A 28 1.90 6.97 -10.27
C ASP A 28 2.02 7.80 -11.56
N ASN A 29 1.67 7.22 -12.72
CA ASN A 29 1.66 7.92 -14.01
C ASN A 29 0.66 9.10 -14.03
N VAL A 30 -0.52 8.92 -13.43
CA VAL A 30 -1.49 10.02 -13.27
C VAL A 30 -0.92 11.14 -12.40
N LEU A 31 -0.26 10.79 -11.29
CA LEU A 31 0.41 11.76 -10.42
C LEU A 31 1.51 12.53 -11.13
N ALA A 32 2.37 11.85 -11.88
CA ALA A 32 3.42 12.49 -12.68
C ALA A 32 2.83 13.52 -13.67
N THR A 33 1.70 13.17 -14.30
CA THR A 33 0.99 14.07 -15.22
C THR A 33 0.40 15.29 -14.50
N ILE A 34 -0.18 15.12 -13.31
CA ILE A 34 -0.76 16.21 -12.52
C ILE A 34 0.35 17.17 -12.06
N LEU A 35 1.40 16.62 -11.43
CA LEU A 35 2.49 17.43 -10.88
C LEU A 35 3.28 18.16 -11.96
N SER A 36 3.45 17.55 -13.15
CA SER A 36 4.09 18.22 -14.28
C SER A 36 3.25 19.39 -14.81
N LYS A 37 1.93 19.27 -14.81
CA LYS A 37 1.01 20.35 -15.18
C LYS A 37 1.01 21.49 -14.14
N GLU A 38 1.03 21.16 -12.86
CA GLU A 38 1.12 22.16 -11.78
C GLU A 38 2.45 22.92 -11.84
N ALA A 39 3.56 22.23 -12.08
CA ALA A 39 4.87 22.87 -12.28
C ALA A 39 4.92 23.74 -13.55
N SER A 40 4.10 23.42 -14.57
CA SER A 40 3.97 24.20 -15.80
C SER A 40 2.93 25.33 -15.69
N ALA A 41 2.00 25.25 -14.75
CA ALA A 41 0.93 26.24 -14.55
C ALA A 41 1.38 27.50 -13.80
N ASP A 42 2.56 27.48 -13.20
CA ASP A 42 3.26 28.70 -12.74
C ASP A 42 3.87 29.49 -13.94
N SER A 43 3.75 28.95 -15.16
CA SER A 43 4.00 29.62 -16.44
C SER A 43 2.91 29.26 -17.47
N VAL A 44 1.86 30.11 -17.52
CA VAL A 44 0.84 30.20 -18.60
C VAL A 44 -0.24 29.10 -18.64
N ALA A 45 -1.48 29.57 -18.42
CA ALA A 45 -2.74 28.84 -18.65
C ALA A 45 -2.94 28.38 -20.11
N THR A 46 -3.52 27.24 -20.29
CA THR A 46 -4.66 26.79 -21.12
C THR A 46 -4.48 25.43 -21.79
N ASP A 47 -5.58 24.66 -21.65
CA ASP A 47 -6.12 23.61 -22.53
C ASP A 47 -5.31 22.33 -22.82
N ASN A 48 -5.77 21.22 -22.21
CA ASN A 48 -6.32 20.05 -22.92
C ASN A 48 -6.51 18.88 -21.94
N VAL A 49 -7.75 18.71 -21.50
CA VAL A 49 -8.21 17.52 -20.77
C VAL A 49 -9.08 16.70 -21.73
N GLU A 50 -8.45 15.94 -22.63
CA GLU A 50 -9.12 14.86 -23.38
C GLU A 50 -8.05 13.95 -23.97
N LYS A 51 -7.69 12.89 -23.26
CA LYS A 51 -7.16 11.59 -23.76
C LYS A 51 -6.38 10.83 -22.72
N ILE A 52 -7.03 10.28 -21.70
CA ILE A 52 -6.36 9.37 -20.74
C ILE A 52 -7.16 8.05 -20.57
N ALA A 53 -8.16 7.79 -21.41
CA ALA A 53 -9.01 6.60 -21.26
C ALA A 53 -8.52 5.34 -22.00
N ASP A 54 -7.40 5.37 -22.73
CA ASP A 54 -7.01 4.29 -23.65
C ASP A 54 -5.64 3.66 -23.36
N ALA A 55 -5.08 3.83 -22.16
CA ALA A 55 -3.72 3.38 -21.82
C ALA A 55 -3.66 2.09 -20.96
N ALA A 56 -4.73 1.30 -20.92
CA ALA A 56 -4.75 0.09 -20.09
C ALA A 56 -3.96 -1.10 -20.68
N ASP A 57 -3.58 -1.07 -21.95
CA ASP A 57 -2.99 -2.22 -22.66
C ASP A 57 -1.48 -2.11 -22.93
N ALA A 58 -0.86 -0.95 -22.68
CA ALA A 58 0.58 -0.73 -22.92
C ALA A 58 1.47 -0.92 -21.68
N ASN A 59 0.88 -1.16 -20.51
CA ASN A 59 1.53 -1.01 -19.20
C ASN A 59 2.30 -2.24 -18.67
N VAL A 60 2.28 -3.38 -19.34
CA VAL A 60 2.95 -4.60 -18.83
C VAL A 60 4.48 -4.46 -18.92
N SER A 61 4.97 -3.83 -19.98
CA SER A 61 6.41 -3.63 -20.22
C SER A 61 7.02 -2.55 -19.30
N GLU A 62 6.24 -1.51 -18.99
CA GLU A 62 6.69 -0.41 -18.10
C GLU A 62 6.73 -0.86 -16.64
N ALA A 63 5.76 -1.67 -16.20
CA ALA A 63 5.70 -2.18 -14.84
C ALA A 63 6.89 -3.10 -14.52
N ASP A 64 7.28 -3.98 -15.44
CA ASP A 64 8.44 -4.87 -15.28
C ASP A 64 9.77 -4.09 -15.31
N SER A 65 9.86 -3.06 -16.15
CA SER A 65 11.02 -2.17 -16.20
C SER A 65 11.18 -1.35 -14.92
N LEU A 66 10.07 -0.81 -14.41
CA LEU A 66 10.03 -0.06 -13.16
C LEU A 66 10.42 -0.92 -11.95
N LEU A 67 9.96 -2.17 -11.93
CA LEU A 67 10.30 -3.11 -10.87
C LEU A 67 11.82 -3.41 -10.83
N ALA A 68 12.44 -3.53 -12.00
CA ALA A 68 13.89 -3.73 -12.12
C ALA A 68 14.68 -2.50 -11.66
N GLU A 69 14.18 -1.29 -11.89
CA GLU A 69 14.81 -0.04 -11.47
C GLU A 69 14.69 0.21 -9.96
N LEU A 70 13.54 -0.11 -9.38
CA LEU A 70 13.30 -0.02 -7.94
C LEU A 70 14.17 -0.99 -7.11
N GLY A 71 14.65 -2.09 -7.69
CA GLY A 71 15.48 -3.11 -7.04
C GLY A 71 16.99 -2.82 -7.05
N GLN A 72 17.46 -1.73 -7.64
CA GLN A 72 18.88 -1.42 -7.72
C GLN A 72 19.32 -0.45 -6.62
N ASP A 73 20.14 -0.93 -5.68
CA ASP A 73 20.95 -0.10 -4.77
C ASP A 73 22.04 0.63 -5.58
N LYS A 74 21.77 1.86 -6.01
CA LYS A 74 22.78 2.70 -6.67
C LYS A 74 23.63 3.43 -5.64
N LYS A 75 24.93 3.15 -5.64
CA LYS A 75 25.97 3.87 -4.91
C LYS A 75 26.39 5.14 -5.66
N ASP A 76 26.29 6.24 -4.92
CA ASP A 76 27.06 7.50 -4.91
C ASP A 76 27.37 8.32 -6.19
N THR A 77 27.00 9.59 -6.15
CA THR A 77 27.43 10.83 -6.82
C THR A 77 26.87 11.21 -8.20
N GLU A 78 26.47 10.31 -9.07
CA GLU A 78 25.60 10.64 -10.21
C GLU A 78 24.11 10.51 -9.82
N ALA A 79 23.87 10.06 -8.60
CA ALA A 79 22.56 9.66 -8.06
C ALA A 79 21.58 10.82 -7.83
N ASN A 80 22.04 12.05 -7.58
CA ASN A 80 21.12 13.14 -7.24
C ASN A 80 20.29 13.63 -8.45
N GLN A 81 20.90 13.74 -9.62
CA GLN A 81 20.16 14.15 -10.83
C GLN A 81 19.22 13.03 -11.31
N SER A 82 19.68 11.78 -11.21
CA SER A 82 18.83 10.62 -11.56
C SER A 82 17.69 10.41 -10.57
N MET A 83 17.86 10.72 -9.28
CA MET A 83 16.81 10.67 -8.27
C MET A 83 15.75 11.77 -8.47
N GLU A 84 16.17 12.98 -8.84
CA GLU A 84 15.21 14.05 -9.13
C GLU A 84 14.41 13.78 -10.40
N GLU A 85 15.05 13.22 -11.43
CA GLU A 85 14.36 12.77 -12.65
C GLU A 85 13.42 11.62 -12.37
N PHE A 86 13.85 10.63 -11.59
CA PHE A 86 13.00 9.54 -11.14
C PHE A 86 11.80 10.04 -10.33
N ALA A 87 12.00 10.98 -9.39
CA ALA A 87 10.91 11.55 -8.60
C ALA A 87 9.92 12.38 -9.43
N LYS A 88 10.34 12.94 -10.56
CA LYS A 88 9.43 13.63 -11.50
C LYS A 88 8.60 12.64 -12.33
N GLN A 89 9.21 11.53 -12.74
CA GLN A 89 8.55 10.49 -13.52
C GLN A 89 7.71 9.56 -12.65
N HIS A 90 8.16 9.27 -11.43
CA HIS A 90 7.56 8.32 -10.49
C HIS A 90 7.38 8.94 -9.10
N PRO A 91 6.51 9.95 -8.95
CA PRO A 91 6.36 10.70 -7.71
C PRO A 91 5.86 9.86 -6.53
N LEU A 92 5.04 8.83 -6.78
CA LEU A 92 4.58 7.91 -5.76
C LEU A 92 5.71 6.98 -5.31
N PHE A 93 6.39 6.34 -6.27
CA PHE A 93 7.43 5.34 -5.99
C PHE A 93 8.76 5.95 -5.52
N ALA A 94 8.97 7.23 -5.73
CA ALA A 94 10.09 7.95 -5.13
C ALA A 94 9.95 8.10 -3.59
N LEU A 95 8.71 8.07 -3.07
CA LEU A 95 8.40 8.18 -1.65
C LEU A 95 8.00 6.83 -1.03
N LEU A 96 7.34 5.96 -1.78
CA LEU A 96 6.85 4.66 -1.36
C LEU A 96 7.73 3.56 -1.95
N GLN A 97 8.55 2.93 -1.13
CA GLN A 97 9.34 1.77 -1.51
C GLN A 97 8.45 0.53 -1.59
N ILE A 98 8.27 -0.01 -2.78
CA ILE A 98 7.42 -1.18 -3.03
C ILE A 98 8.01 -2.42 -2.34
N SER A 99 7.13 -3.21 -1.71
CA SER A 99 7.52 -4.44 -1.02
C SER A 99 7.93 -5.53 -2.01
N GLN A 100 9.21 -5.91 -1.97
CA GLN A 100 9.79 -6.93 -2.84
C GLN A 100 10.40 -8.07 -2.01
N TYR A 101 10.33 -9.27 -2.57
CA TYR A 101 10.98 -10.46 -2.04
C TYR A 101 11.70 -11.20 -3.17
N ASN A 102 13.03 -11.37 -3.04
CA ASN A 102 13.88 -11.98 -4.08
C ASN A 102 13.74 -11.33 -5.48
N GLY A 103 13.59 -10.01 -5.56
CA GLY A 103 13.45 -9.28 -6.83
C GLY A 103 12.09 -9.41 -7.50
N GLN A 104 11.11 -9.98 -6.80
CA GLN A 104 9.71 -10.08 -7.24
C GLN A 104 8.80 -9.34 -6.26
N LEU A 105 7.60 -8.98 -6.71
CA LEU A 105 6.59 -8.40 -5.83
C LEU A 105 6.29 -9.34 -4.66
N SER A 106 6.27 -8.81 -3.45
CA SER A 106 5.90 -9.57 -2.27
C SER A 106 4.48 -10.12 -2.42
N PRO A 107 4.23 -11.40 -2.13
CA PRO A 107 2.89 -11.98 -2.20
C PRO A 107 1.98 -11.54 -1.04
N GLY A 108 2.49 -10.68 -0.14
CA GLY A 108 1.77 -10.19 1.04
C GLY A 108 0.79 -9.05 0.75
N SER A 109 0.15 -8.59 1.81
CA SER A 109 -0.78 -7.44 1.82
C SER A 109 -0.09 -6.09 1.98
N THR A 110 1.22 -6.09 2.30
CA THR A 110 2.02 -4.88 2.40
C THR A 110 2.33 -4.37 1.01
N VAL A 111 1.83 -3.18 0.70
CA VAL A 111 2.05 -2.49 -0.58
C VAL A 111 3.50 -2.02 -0.67
N GLY A 112 3.96 -1.37 0.37
CA GLY A 112 5.29 -0.81 0.45
C GLY A 112 5.56 -0.18 1.80
N ILE A 113 6.73 0.42 1.89
CA ILE A 113 7.27 1.03 3.09
C ILE A 113 7.59 2.48 2.78
N ALA A 114 7.29 3.39 3.70
CA ALA A 114 7.65 4.79 3.56
C ALA A 114 8.18 5.37 4.87
N GLN A 115 8.91 6.48 4.76
CA GLN A 115 9.34 7.22 5.94
C GLN A 115 8.16 7.96 6.57
N ALA A 116 8.18 8.09 7.88
CA ALA A 116 7.15 8.79 8.66
C ALA A 116 6.83 10.18 8.11
N LYS A 117 7.84 10.93 7.67
CA LYS A 117 7.69 12.28 7.11
C LYS A 117 6.93 12.31 5.78
N ASP A 118 6.97 11.19 5.02
CA ASP A 118 6.40 11.11 3.67
C ASP A 118 4.99 10.51 3.68
N MET A 119 4.53 9.94 4.80
CA MET A 119 3.22 9.28 4.93
C MET A 119 2.05 10.21 4.59
N GLU A 120 2.10 11.47 5.07
CA GLU A 120 1.06 12.47 4.81
C GLU A 120 0.97 12.77 3.31
N LYS A 121 2.11 13.06 2.68
CA LYS A 121 2.20 13.36 1.25
C LYS A 121 1.75 12.18 0.37
N ILE A 122 2.15 10.96 0.71
CA ILE A 122 1.67 9.76 0.01
C ILE A 122 0.15 9.62 0.18
N SER A 123 -0.36 9.87 1.38
CA SER A 123 -1.80 9.81 1.64
C SER A 123 -2.58 10.89 0.85
N GLU A 124 -2.05 12.09 0.71
CA GLU A 124 -2.61 13.14 -0.13
C GLU A 124 -2.66 12.70 -1.60
N TYR A 125 -1.55 12.19 -2.14
CA TYR A 125 -1.46 11.68 -3.50
C TYR A 125 -2.49 10.58 -3.79
N LEU A 126 -2.58 9.59 -2.91
CA LEU A 126 -3.53 8.47 -3.04
C LEU A 126 -5.00 8.90 -2.84
N ASN A 127 -5.24 10.05 -2.20
CA ASN A 127 -6.57 10.61 -2.01
C ASN A 127 -7.02 11.55 -3.13
N MET A 128 -6.14 11.95 -4.04
CA MET A 128 -6.53 12.76 -5.20
C MET A 128 -7.62 12.06 -6.03
N LYS A 129 -8.60 12.83 -6.50
CA LYS A 129 -9.74 12.29 -7.23
C LYS A 129 -9.32 11.48 -8.46
N GLN A 130 -8.40 12.02 -9.24
CA GLN A 130 -7.90 11.39 -10.48
C GLN A 130 -7.16 10.07 -10.19
N VAL A 131 -6.43 10.01 -9.07
CA VAL A 131 -5.74 8.80 -8.62
C VAL A 131 -6.74 7.74 -8.15
N LYS A 132 -7.77 8.15 -7.41
CA LYS A 132 -8.85 7.25 -6.98
C LYS A 132 -9.65 6.64 -8.14
N GLU A 133 -9.72 7.31 -9.27
CA GLU A 133 -10.42 6.81 -10.45
C GLU A 133 -9.73 5.61 -11.10
N VAL A 134 -8.40 5.50 -10.97
CA VAL A 134 -7.60 4.37 -11.51
C VAL A 134 -7.40 3.24 -10.49
N LEU A 135 -7.65 3.50 -9.20
CA LEU A 135 -7.59 2.50 -8.15
C LEU A 135 -8.91 1.73 -8.03
N PRO A 136 -8.89 0.47 -7.56
CA PRO A 136 -10.12 -0.27 -7.29
C PRO A 136 -11.01 0.47 -6.29
N ARG A 137 -12.33 0.56 -6.59
CA ARG A 137 -13.29 1.30 -5.76
C ARG A 137 -13.43 0.76 -4.34
N ASN A 138 -13.15 -0.51 -4.15
CA ASN A 138 -13.18 -1.19 -2.87
C ASN A 138 -11.79 -1.32 -2.21
N LEU A 139 -10.80 -0.58 -2.70
CA LEU A 139 -9.47 -0.49 -2.09
C LEU A 139 -9.46 0.59 -1.02
N ALA A 140 -9.02 0.23 0.18
CA ALA A 140 -8.66 1.16 1.23
C ALA A 140 -7.19 0.96 1.62
N LEU A 141 -6.40 2.01 1.48
CA LEU A 141 -5.00 2.00 1.87
C LEU A 141 -4.87 2.54 3.30
N LYS A 142 -4.20 1.80 4.17
CA LYS A 142 -4.02 2.14 5.59
C LYS A 142 -2.58 1.93 6.03
N TRP A 143 -2.07 2.89 6.79
CA TRP A 143 -0.76 2.79 7.42
C TRP A 143 -0.80 1.88 8.64
N GLY A 144 0.26 1.08 8.83
CA GLY A 144 0.51 0.38 10.06
C GLY A 144 0.76 1.37 11.20
N VAL A 145 0.27 1.05 12.39
CA VAL A 145 0.46 1.88 13.58
C VAL A 145 1.87 1.73 14.15
N LYS A 146 2.46 0.55 13.98
CA LYS A 146 3.80 0.24 14.51
C LYS A 146 4.83 0.40 13.39
N ALA A 147 5.89 1.13 13.69
CA ALA A 147 7.05 1.21 12.81
C ALA A 147 7.75 -0.15 12.69
N ILE A 148 8.41 -0.37 11.56
CA ILE A 148 9.18 -1.58 11.29
C ILE A 148 10.51 -1.56 12.03
N ASP A 149 11.06 -0.36 12.20
CA ASP A 149 12.37 -0.12 12.79
C ASP A 149 12.28 0.40 14.21
N ASP A 150 13.36 0.17 14.98
CA ASP A 150 13.45 0.63 16.38
C ASP A 150 13.50 2.17 16.53
N LYS A 151 13.76 2.89 15.42
CA LYS A 151 13.82 4.36 15.39
C LYS A 151 12.48 5.00 15.03
N GLU A 152 11.44 4.19 14.82
CA GLU A 152 10.09 4.63 14.42
C GLU A 152 10.07 5.52 13.16
N GLN A 153 10.95 5.22 12.20
CA GLN A 153 11.11 6.03 10.99
C GLN A 153 10.37 5.46 9.78
N PHE A 154 10.13 4.15 9.73
CA PHE A 154 9.54 3.47 8.60
C PHE A 154 8.24 2.78 8.95
N PHE A 155 7.22 2.98 8.13
CA PHE A 155 5.89 2.41 8.29
C PHE A 155 5.45 1.66 7.04
N GLU A 156 4.68 0.60 7.24
CA GLU A 156 4.09 -0.19 6.17
C GLU A 156 2.74 0.36 5.74
N LEU A 157 2.51 0.36 4.43
CA LEU A 157 1.22 0.66 3.82
C LEU A 157 0.52 -0.65 3.44
N TYR A 158 -0.70 -0.84 3.92
CA TYR A 158 -1.52 -2.02 3.68
C TYR A 158 -2.67 -1.75 2.72
N ALA A 159 -2.99 -2.75 1.91
CA ALA A 159 -4.12 -2.72 0.98
C ALA A 159 -5.28 -3.55 1.51
N LEU A 160 -6.33 -2.90 1.98
CA LEU A 160 -7.54 -3.54 2.50
C LEU A 160 -8.63 -3.61 1.43
N LYS A 161 -9.41 -4.69 1.42
CA LYS A 161 -10.63 -4.82 0.62
C LYS A 161 -11.83 -4.38 1.44
N VAL A 162 -12.51 -3.34 0.99
CA VAL A 162 -13.80 -2.93 1.55
C VAL A 162 -14.90 -3.71 0.85
N THR A 163 -15.35 -4.81 1.46
CA THR A 163 -16.36 -5.71 0.88
C THR A 163 -17.78 -5.25 1.17
N ASN A 164 -17.99 -4.58 2.30
CA ASN A 164 -19.30 -4.09 2.70
C ASN A 164 -19.60 -2.70 2.13
N ARG A 165 -20.86 -2.47 1.74
CA ARG A 165 -21.29 -1.18 1.15
C ARG A 165 -21.22 0.01 2.09
N ASP A 166 -21.34 -0.25 3.38
CA ASP A 166 -21.26 0.75 4.45
C ASP A 166 -19.82 1.06 4.89
N GLY A 167 -18.83 0.39 4.28
CA GLY A 167 -17.41 0.55 4.61
C GLY A 167 -17.00 -0.15 5.92
N SER A 168 -17.85 -1.02 6.46
CA SER A 168 -17.54 -1.81 7.65
C SER A 168 -16.59 -2.97 7.33
N PRO A 169 -15.84 -3.49 8.36
CA PRO A 169 -14.99 -4.66 8.19
C PRO A 169 -15.80 -5.90 7.80
N ALA A 170 -15.12 -6.89 7.20
CA ALA A 170 -15.75 -8.17 6.86
C ALA A 170 -16.28 -8.88 8.12
N LEU A 171 -15.54 -8.80 9.22
CA LEU A 171 -15.91 -9.32 10.53
C LEU A 171 -15.51 -8.35 11.63
N GLY A 172 -16.36 -8.19 12.63
CA GLY A 172 -16.04 -7.46 13.87
C GLY A 172 -15.46 -8.39 14.95
N GLY A 173 -14.98 -7.81 16.04
CA GLY A 173 -14.45 -8.56 17.17
C GLY A 173 -15.52 -9.30 17.99
N ASP A 174 -16.80 -8.99 17.78
CA ASP A 174 -17.96 -9.64 18.36
C ASP A 174 -18.10 -11.12 17.98
N VAL A 175 -17.51 -11.53 16.86
CA VAL A 175 -17.48 -12.95 16.45
C VAL A 175 -16.45 -13.78 17.23
N VAL A 176 -15.49 -13.13 17.93
CA VAL A 176 -14.47 -13.82 18.72
C VAL A 176 -15.03 -14.15 20.11
N THR A 177 -15.16 -15.43 20.40
CA THR A 177 -15.69 -15.93 21.68
C THR A 177 -14.61 -16.20 22.71
N ASP A 178 -13.40 -16.53 22.26
CA ASP A 178 -12.23 -16.76 23.14
C ASP A 178 -10.93 -16.43 22.41
N ALA A 179 -9.92 -15.99 23.14
CA ALA A 179 -8.59 -15.71 22.60
C ALA A 179 -7.52 -16.02 23.67
N ASN A 180 -6.58 -16.90 23.30
CA ASN A 180 -5.50 -17.33 24.18
C ASN A 180 -4.15 -17.13 23.52
N ALA A 181 -3.19 -16.57 24.28
CA ALA A 181 -1.80 -16.53 23.86
C ALA A 181 -1.13 -17.89 24.13
N ASP A 182 -0.40 -18.38 23.14
CA ASP A 182 0.33 -19.66 23.20
C ASP A 182 1.72 -19.47 22.59
N PHE A 183 2.57 -20.49 22.76
CA PHE A 183 3.91 -20.52 22.21
C PHE A 183 4.05 -21.72 21.29
N MET A 184 4.33 -21.46 20.01
CA MET A 184 4.69 -22.52 19.07
C MET A 184 6.20 -22.74 19.11
N GLN A 185 6.62 -23.97 19.40
CA GLN A 185 8.01 -24.38 19.24
C GLN A 185 8.22 -24.96 17.84
N GLN A 186 8.84 -24.20 16.98
CA GLN A 186 9.19 -24.67 15.63
C GLN A 186 10.70 -24.48 15.40
N ALA A 187 11.38 -25.56 15.05
CA ALA A 187 12.82 -25.58 14.72
C ALA A 187 13.75 -24.89 15.75
N GLY A 188 13.44 -25.06 17.06
CA GLY A 188 14.27 -24.53 18.15
C GLY A 188 14.06 -23.02 18.46
N ARG A 189 13.06 -22.40 17.84
CA ARG A 189 12.60 -21.04 18.17
C ARG A 189 11.23 -21.10 18.80
N SER A 190 11.04 -20.29 19.83
CA SER A 190 9.73 -20.09 20.48
C SER A 190 9.09 -18.84 19.85
N GLU A 191 8.02 -19.03 19.09
CA GLU A 191 7.24 -17.93 18.53
C GLU A 191 5.94 -17.77 19.31
N GLN A 192 5.58 -16.54 19.59
CA GLN A 192 4.31 -16.22 20.23
C GLN A 192 3.18 -16.35 19.23
N MET A 193 2.15 -17.07 19.59
CA MET A 193 0.96 -17.30 18.80
C MET A 193 -0.29 -16.88 19.57
N VAL A 194 -1.28 -16.37 18.89
CA VAL A 194 -2.61 -16.11 19.43
C VAL A 194 -3.61 -17.06 18.78
N ASN A 195 -4.18 -17.92 19.61
CA ASN A 195 -5.30 -18.79 19.19
C ASN A 195 -6.61 -18.04 19.45
N MET A 196 -7.44 -17.93 18.42
CA MET A 196 -8.77 -17.33 18.53
C MET A 196 -9.85 -18.36 18.19
N VAL A 197 -10.90 -18.34 18.98
CA VAL A 197 -12.11 -19.13 18.75
C VAL A 197 -13.23 -18.20 18.33
N MET A 198 -13.87 -18.51 17.23
CA MET A 198 -15.00 -17.74 16.69
C MET A 198 -16.31 -18.47 16.89
N ASN A 199 -17.40 -17.70 16.95
CA ASN A 199 -18.76 -18.26 16.90
C ASN A 199 -19.05 -18.87 15.52
N ALA A 200 -20.23 -19.50 15.36
CA ALA A 200 -20.60 -20.18 14.10
C ALA A 200 -20.67 -19.22 12.90
N GLU A 201 -21.08 -17.98 13.11
CA GLU A 201 -21.15 -16.94 12.08
C GLU A 201 -19.77 -16.51 11.63
N GLY A 202 -18.89 -16.19 12.57
CA GLY A 202 -17.50 -15.82 12.30
C GLY A 202 -16.74 -16.96 11.62
N SER A 203 -16.88 -18.20 12.08
CA SER A 203 -16.23 -19.36 11.49
C SER A 203 -16.68 -19.61 10.05
N LYS A 204 -17.97 -19.39 9.74
CA LYS A 204 -18.50 -19.54 8.38
C LYS A 204 -18.02 -18.46 7.42
N ALA A 205 -17.88 -17.22 7.91
CA ALA A 205 -17.41 -16.12 7.09
C ALA A 205 -15.88 -16.14 6.89
N TRP A 206 -15.14 -16.75 7.84
CA TRP A 206 -13.70 -16.93 7.76
C TRP A 206 -13.26 -18.03 6.79
N ALA A 207 -14.07 -19.09 6.62
CA ALA A 207 -13.78 -20.24 5.76
C ALA A 207 -13.95 -19.92 4.27
#